data_c0a5a0277f6b7a5d288aff3bd4def02c
#
_entry.id   c0a5a0277f6b7a5d288aff3bd4def02c
#
_cell.length_a   1.000
_cell.length_b   1.000
_cell.length_c   1.000
_cell.angle_alpha   90.00
_cell.angle_beta   90.00
_cell.angle_gamma   90.00
#
_symmetry.space_group_name_H-M   'P 1'
#
loop_
_entity.id
_entity.type
_entity.pdbx_description
1 polymer ?
#
loop_
_entity_poly.entity_id
_entity_poly.type
_entity_poly.pdbx_seq_one_letter_code
_entity_poly.pdbx_strand_id
1 'polypeptide(L)'
;MSDCLLLNQDYRPISILPLSVINWQHAIKLMFLKKVHVLETYPSWIIHSERLAINVPSVCVTTDYFKYKKHVKFSRYNMYLRDLFECQYCEEIFDYEDLTIDHVVPRAAGGKTAWDNCVTSCKSCNHHKGSKLMRPKNLPHRPEYYNLVNKWKGLPFTVKQESWNKYLGVEKLVAWVAKLAF
;
A
#
# COMPACT_ATOMS: atom_id res chain seq x y z
N MET A 1 -9.39 -13.98 -0.77
CA MET A 1 -9.95 -13.23 0.36
C MET A 1 -10.60 -11.99 -0.19
N SER A 2 -11.83 -11.72 0.20
CA SER A 2 -12.60 -10.60 -0.35
C SER A 2 -12.56 -9.46 0.64
N ASP A 3 -11.99 -8.37 0.18
CA ASP A 3 -11.74 -7.19 0.98
C ASP A 3 -12.74 -6.09 0.60
N CYS A 4 -13.01 -5.16 1.47
CA CYS A 4 -13.85 -4.00 1.24
C CYS A 4 -13.01 -2.73 1.32
N LEU A 5 -13.09 -1.88 0.30
CA LEU A 5 -12.46 -0.56 0.30
C LEU A 5 -13.26 0.38 1.21
N LEU A 6 -12.57 1.02 2.16
CA LEU A 6 -13.18 1.95 3.09
C LEU A 6 -12.85 3.40 2.69
N LEU A 7 -13.88 4.17 2.39
CA LEU A 7 -13.78 5.57 2.03
C LEU A 7 -14.18 6.47 3.19
N ASN A 8 -13.61 7.66 3.20
CA ASN A 8 -14.03 8.75 4.07
C ASN A 8 -15.27 9.44 3.50
N GLN A 9 -15.92 10.33 4.24
CA GLN A 9 -17.09 11.08 3.78
C GLN A 9 -16.87 11.90 2.50
N ASP A 10 -15.63 12.22 2.14
CA ASP A 10 -15.28 12.89 0.88
C ASP A 10 -15.09 11.91 -0.29
N TYR A 11 -15.50 10.65 -0.12
CA TYR A 11 -15.38 9.57 -1.11
C TYR A 11 -13.95 9.23 -1.52
N ARG A 12 -12.96 9.64 -0.73
CA ARG A 12 -11.56 9.25 -0.91
C ARG A 12 -11.18 8.16 0.08
N PRO A 13 -10.23 7.27 -0.25
CA PRO A 13 -9.71 6.30 0.71
C PRO A 13 -9.23 6.98 1.99
N ILE A 14 -9.60 6.46 3.17
CA ILE A 14 -9.16 6.99 4.48
C ILE A 14 -7.63 6.99 4.57
N SER A 15 -6.99 6.01 3.96
CA SER A 15 -5.54 5.93 3.82
C SER A 15 -5.17 5.34 2.46
N ILE A 16 -4.07 5.82 1.89
CA ILE A 16 -3.47 5.26 0.67
C ILE A 16 -2.22 4.45 1.03
N LEU A 17 -1.58 4.72 2.16
CA LEU A 17 -0.33 4.11 2.59
C LEU A 17 -0.41 3.55 4.03
N PRO A 18 -0.85 2.32 4.24
CA PRO A 18 -1.43 1.37 3.31
C PRO A 18 -2.85 1.75 2.88
N LEU A 19 -3.31 1.19 1.77
CA LEU A 19 -4.69 1.38 1.31
C LEU A 19 -5.68 0.96 2.40
N SER A 20 -6.72 1.77 2.60
CA SER A 20 -7.76 1.53 3.60
C SER A 20 -8.69 0.40 3.18
N VAL A 21 -8.19 -0.82 3.29
CA VAL A 21 -8.91 -2.05 2.96
C VAL A 21 -9.17 -2.83 4.25
N ILE A 22 -10.40 -3.26 4.43
CA ILE A 22 -10.84 -4.08 5.56
C ILE A 22 -11.43 -5.40 5.04
N ASN A 23 -11.43 -6.44 5.87
CA ASN A 23 -12.08 -7.69 5.50
C ASN A 23 -13.61 -7.52 5.47
N TRP A 24 -14.29 -8.34 4.69
CA TRP A 24 -15.73 -8.26 4.48
C TRP A 24 -16.55 -8.44 5.79
N GLN A 25 -16.11 -9.28 6.73
CA GLN A 25 -16.78 -9.47 8.01
C GLN A 25 -16.79 -8.18 8.82
N HIS A 26 -15.66 -7.48 8.81
CA HIS A 26 -15.55 -6.18 9.47
C HIS A 26 -16.44 -5.12 8.79
N ALA A 27 -16.49 -5.12 7.46
CA ALA A 27 -17.37 -4.21 6.71
C ALA A 27 -18.84 -4.42 7.08
N ILE A 28 -19.30 -5.68 7.16
CA ILE A 28 -20.65 -6.03 7.59
C ILE A 28 -20.89 -5.60 9.05
N LYS A 29 -19.94 -5.85 9.95
CA LYS A 29 -20.04 -5.38 11.34
C LYS A 29 -20.23 -3.87 11.42
N LEU A 30 -19.45 -3.10 10.65
CA LEU A 30 -19.56 -1.64 10.62
C LEU A 30 -20.89 -1.17 10.04
N MET A 31 -21.42 -1.88 9.04
CA MET A 31 -22.74 -1.61 8.46
C MET A 31 -23.86 -1.77 9.51
N PHE A 32 -23.88 -2.87 10.26
CA PHE A 32 -24.87 -3.08 11.34
C PHE A 32 -24.72 -2.07 12.48
N LEU A 33 -23.50 -1.63 12.75
CA LEU A 33 -23.22 -0.57 13.73
C LEU A 33 -23.57 0.83 13.21
N LYS A 34 -24.08 0.97 11.97
CA LYS A 34 -24.35 2.24 11.30
C LYS A 34 -23.15 3.18 11.23
N LYS A 35 -21.93 2.62 11.16
CA LYS A 35 -20.68 3.38 11.05
C LYS A 35 -20.25 3.59 9.60
N VAL A 36 -20.87 2.88 8.66
CA VAL A 36 -20.60 3.00 7.23
C VAL A 36 -21.91 2.86 6.44
N HIS A 37 -21.92 3.48 5.25
CA HIS A 37 -22.89 3.21 4.19
C HIS A 37 -22.23 2.37 3.10
N VAL A 38 -22.95 1.36 2.61
CA VAL A 38 -22.48 0.52 1.50
C VAL A 38 -22.71 1.29 0.18
N LEU A 39 -21.66 1.49 -0.60
CA LEU A 39 -21.72 2.09 -1.93
C LEU A 39 -21.79 1.03 -3.02
N GLU A 40 -21.03 -0.05 -2.86
CA GLU A 40 -20.97 -1.14 -3.81
C GLU A 40 -20.87 -2.48 -3.11
N THR A 41 -21.40 -3.50 -3.76
CA THR A 41 -21.36 -4.89 -3.31
C THR A 41 -20.70 -5.77 -4.35
N TYR A 42 -20.26 -6.94 -3.97
CA TYR A 42 -19.81 -7.96 -4.91
C TYR A 42 -21.02 -8.50 -5.70
N PRO A 43 -20.98 -8.56 -7.05
CA PRO A 43 -22.16 -8.88 -7.87
C PRO A 43 -22.80 -10.24 -7.58
N SER A 44 -22.01 -11.23 -7.20
CA SER A 44 -22.46 -12.62 -7.04
C SER A 44 -22.21 -13.19 -5.66
N TRP A 45 -21.90 -12.36 -4.68
CA TRP A 45 -21.58 -12.85 -3.35
C TRP A 45 -22.60 -12.41 -2.31
N ILE A 46 -23.49 -13.34 -1.97
CA ILE A 46 -24.52 -13.18 -0.94
C ILE A 46 -24.19 -14.11 0.23
N ILE A 47 -24.22 -13.57 1.42
CA ILE A 47 -24.18 -14.37 2.66
C ILE A 47 -25.58 -14.50 3.21
N HIS A 48 -25.87 -15.67 3.73
CA HIS A 48 -27.16 -16.00 4.31
C HIS A 48 -27.03 -16.22 5.81
N SER A 49 -27.98 -15.72 6.57
CA SER A 49 -28.26 -16.15 7.94
C SER A 49 -29.71 -16.65 8.00
N GLU A 50 -30.15 -17.17 9.13
CA GLU A 50 -31.52 -17.70 9.28
C GLU A 50 -32.62 -16.71 8.86
N ARG A 51 -32.37 -15.41 8.95
CA ARG A 51 -33.38 -14.34 8.72
C ARG A 51 -32.96 -13.27 7.72
N LEU A 52 -31.72 -13.29 7.24
CA LEU A 52 -31.20 -12.22 6.39
C LEU A 52 -30.33 -12.78 5.26
N ALA A 53 -30.51 -12.22 4.07
CA ALA A 53 -29.59 -12.37 2.93
C ALA A 53 -28.91 -11.02 2.68
N ILE A 54 -27.59 -10.99 2.69
CA ILE A 54 -26.80 -9.76 2.61
C ILE A 54 -25.80 -9.87 1.48
N ASN A 55 -25.86 -8.94 0.52
CA ASN A 55 -24.79 -8.78 -0.45
C ASN A 55 -23.51 -8.30 0.23
N VAL A 56 -22.40 -8.96 -0.01
CA VAL A 56 -21.12 -8.62 0.61
C VAL A 56 -20.62 -7.27 0.11
N PRO A 57 -20.34 -6.30 1.00
CA PRO A 57 -19.84 -4.99 0.60
C PRO A 57 -18.46 -5.07 -0.03
N SER A 58 -18.26 -4.40 -1.18
CA SER A 58 -16.96 -4.20 -1.84
C SER A 58 -16.41 -2.79 -1.60
N VAL A 59 -17.30 -1.80 -1.46
CA VAL A 59 -16.94 -0.41 -1.13
C VAL A 59 -17.89 0.15 -0.11
N CYS A 60 -17.35 0.74 0.96
CA CYS A 60 -18.11 1.43 1.99
C CYS A 60 -17.58 2.85 2.20
N VAL A 61 -18.46 3.78 2.59
CA VAL A 61 -18.12 5.14 3.01
C VAL A 61 -18.47 5.31 4.49
N THR A 62 -17.60 5.96 5.25
CA THR A 62 -17.83 6.21 6.69
C THR A 62 -18.92 7.25 6.93
N THR A 63 -19.68 7.10 8.01
CA THR A 63 -20.69 8.08 8.46
C THR A 63 -20.06 9.32 9.07
N ASP A 64 -18.88 9.17 9.67
CA ASP A 64 -18.13 10.26 10.27
C ASP A 64 -16.91 10.61 9.43
N TYR A 65 -16.51 11.90 9.41
CA TYR A 65 -15.31 12.31 8.72
C TYR A 65 -14.07 12.01 9.56
N PHE A 66 -13.12 11.30 8.99
CA PHE A 66 -11.82 11.01 9.60
C PHE A 66 -10.75 11.97 9.07
N LYS A 67 -10.09 12.66 9.99
CA LYS A 67 -8.96 13.53 9.63
C LYS A 67 -7.80 12.69 9.09
N TYR A 68 -7.35 13.00 7.88
CA TYR A 68 -6.23 12.30 7.26
C TYR A 68 -4.94 12.44 8.07
N LYS A 69 -4.34 11.32 8.40
CA LYS A 69 -3.02 11.29 9.04
C LYS A 69 -1.94 11.30 7.97
N LYS A 70 -1.23 12.42 7.85
CA LYS A 70 -0.09 12.58 6.92
C LYS A 70 1.20 11.94 7.43
N HIS A 71 1.09 10.85 8.18
CA HIS A 71 2.24 10.15 8.75
C HIS A 71 2.53 8.89 7.94
N VAL A 72 3.76 8.79 7.40
CA VAL A 72 4.21 7.59 6.72
C VAL A 72 4.74 6.60 7.76
N LYS A 73 4.06 5.46 7.90
CA LYS A 73 4.50 4.36 8.76
C LYS A 73 5.76 3.73 8.17
N PHE A 74 6.77 3.47 9.00
CA PHE A 74 7.92 2.66 8.61
C PHE A 74 7.45 1.22 8.35
N SER A 75 7.58 0.78 7.11
CA SER A 75 7.24 -0.57 6.67
C SER A 75 8.08 -0.96 5.45
N ARG A 76 8.21 -2.25 5.18
CA ARG A 76 8.90 -2.75 3.98
C ARG A 76 8.33 -2.12 2.71
N TYR A 77 7.03 -2.19 2.54
CA TYR A 77 6.37 -1.65 1.36
C TYR A 77 6.65 -0.16 1.15
N ASN A 78 6.50 0.66 2.20
CA ASN A 78 6.75 2.09 2.10
C ASN A 78 8.24 2.43 1.88
N MET A 79 9.15 1.57 2.36
CA MET A 79 10.59 1.68 2.08
C MET A 79 10.86 1.41 0.60
N TYR A 80 10.35 0.30 0.08
CA TYR A 80 10.52 -0.07 -1.33
C TYR A 80 9.86 0.96 -2.26
N LEU A 81 8.69 1.45 -1.89
CA LEU A 81 8.01 2.52 -2.62
C LEU A 81 8.80 3.84 -2.61
N ARG A 82 9.44 4.21 -1.48
CA ARG A 82 10.33 5.38 -1.42
C ARG A 82 11.45 5.27 -2.45
N ASP A 83 12.04 4.09 -2.55
CA ASP A 83 13.18 3.79 -3.40
C ASP A 83 12.77 3.25 -4.79
N LEU A 84 11.45 3.30 -5.15
CA LEU A 84 10.90 2.84 -6.43
C LEU A 84 11.18 1.37 -6.75
N PHE A 85 11.24 0.52 -5.73
CA PHE A 85 11.61 -0.91 -5.85
C PHE A 85 13.00 -1.14 -6.45
N GLU A 86 13.85 -0.12 -6.42
CA GLU A 86 15.23 -0.15 -6.92
C GLU A 86 16.18 -0.48 -5.75
N CYS A 87 17.11 -1.41 -6.00
CA CYS A 87 18.21 -1.68 -5.08
C CYS A 87 19.14 -0.47 -5.01
N GLN A 88 19.39 0.08 -3.83
CA GLN A 88 20.21 1.26 -3.64
C GLN A 88 21.73 1.00 -3.77
N TYR A 89 22.13 -0.23 -4.16
CA TYR A 89 23.53 -0.61 -4.38
C TYR A 89 23.84 -0.99 -5.82
N CYS A 90 23.02 -1.84 -6.47
CA CYS A 90 23.22 -2.20 -7.88
C CYS A 90 22.33 -1.40 -8.85
N GLU A 91 21.39 -0.61 -8.33
CA GLU A 91 20.50 0.25 -9.13
C GLU A 91 19.52 -0.52 -10.03
N GLU A 92 19.35 -1.80 -9.82
CA GLU A 92 18.38 -2.63 -10.55
C GLU A 92 17.04 -2.66 -9.84
N ILE A 93 15.94 -2.78 -10.61
CA ILE A 93 14.58 -2.89 -10.10
C ILE A 93 14.26 -4.37 -9.88
N PHE A 94 13.62 -4.67 -8.75
CA PHE A 94 13.26 -6.02 -8.33
C PHE A 94 11.80 -6.11 -7.90
N ASP A 95 11.25 -7.32 -7.94
CA ASP A 95 9.98 -7.63 -7.34
C ASP A 95 10.04 -7.52 -5.81
N TYR A 96 8.87 -7.32 -5.20
CA TYR A 96 8.75 -7.15 -3.75
C TYR A 96 9.42 -8.28 -2.96
N GLU A 97 9.33 -9.51 -3.45
CA GLU A 97 9.83 -10.71 -2.77
C GLU A 97 11.35 -10.82 -2.78
N ASP A 98 12.02 -10.20 -3.76
CA ASP A 98 13.47 -10.21 -3.90
C ASP A 98 14.18 -9.05 -3.23
N LEU A 99 13.40 -8.12 -2.69
CA LEU A 99 13.89 -6.98 -1.94
C LEU A 99 13.95 -7.25 -0.45
N THR A 100 14.91 -6.58 0.19
CA THR A 100 15.14 -6.56 1.63
C THR A 100 15.35 -5.13 2.12
N ILE A 101 15.23 -4.90 3.44
CA ILE A 101 15.66 -3.66 4.07
C ILE A 101 17.10 -3.88 4.56
N ASP A 102 18.02 -3.02 4.12
CA ASP A 102 19.38 -2.98 4.61
C ASP A 102 19.63 -1.76 5.51
N HIS A 103 20.49 -1.94 6.52
CA HIS A 103 20.94 -0.89 7.41
C HIS A 103 22.25 -0.30 6.88
N VAL A 104 22.27 0.96 6.45
CA VAL A 104 23.48 1.61 5.94
C VAL A 104 24.58 1.59 6.99
N VAL A 105 24.28 2.02 8.21
CA VAL A 105 25.10 1.72 9.40
C VAL A 105 24.61 0.40 9.97
N PRO A 106 25.44 -0.66 9.97
CA PRO A 106 25.05 -1.97 10.43
C PRO A 106 24.55 -1.98 11.88
N ARG A 107 23.61 -2.85 12.20
CA ARG A 107 23.12 -3.01 13.59
C ARG A 107 24.25 -3.31 14.58
N ALA A 108 25.23 -4.10 14.17
CA ALA A 108 26.42 -4.40 14.97
C ALA A 108 27.28 -3.16 15.30
N ALA A 109 27.17 -2.11 14.46
CA ALA A 109 27.81 -0.80 14.69
C ALA A 109 26.84 0.23 15.31
N GLY A 110 25.74 -0.21 15.91
CA GLY A 110 24.78 0.66 16.59
C GLY A 110 23.70 1.27 15.66
N GLY A 111 23.63 0.86 14.39
CA GLY A 111 22.64 1.33 13.43
C GLY A 111 21.21 0.99 13.83
N LYS A 112 20.31 1.96 13.78
CA LYS A 112 18.89 1.81 14.15
C LYS A 112 18.05 1.43 12.94
N THR A 113 16.96 0.70 13.15
CA THR A 113 15.93 0.47 12.14
C THR A 113 15.03 1.70 12.05
N ALA A 114 15.41 2.63 11.19
CA ALA A 114 14.75 3.92 11.03
C ALA A 114 14.88 4.44 9.59
N TRP A 115 14.07 5.44 9.24
CA TRP A 115 14.04 6.03 7.91
C TRP A 115 15.38 6.63 7.45
N ASP A 116 16.15 7.13 8.38
CA ASP A 116 17.45 7.80 8.21
C ASP A 116 18.65 6.84 8.19
N ASN A 117 18.40 5.54 8.38
CA ASN A 117 19.45 4.52 8.35
C ASN A 117 19.13 3.32 7.47
N CYS A 118 17.92 3.20 6.93
CA CYS A 118 17.52 2.03 6.14
C CYS A 118 17.29 2.38 4.68
N VAL A 119 17.68 1.48 3.79
CA VAL A 119 17.46 1.56 2.34
C VAL A 119 16.96 0.24 1.78
N THR A 120 16.38 0.30 0.58
CA THR A 120 16.00 -0.88 -0.19
C THR A 120 17.26 -1.52 -0.79
N SER A 121 17.39 -2.82 -0.65
CA SER A 121 18.47 -3.61 -1.24
C SER A 121 17.95 -4.94 -1.76
N CYS A 122 18.49 -5.46 -2.86
CA CYS A 122 18.24 -6.84 -3.26
C CYS A 122 18.93 -7.81 -2.30
N LYS A 123 18.49 -9.05 -2.28
CA LYS A 123 19.05 -10.12 -1.40
C LYS A 123 20.55 -10.28 -1.62
N SER A 124 21.02 -10.25 -2.88
CA SER A 124 22.43 -10.44 -3.24
C SER A 124 23.30 -9.31 -2.69
N CYS A 125 22.95 -8.04 -2.97
CA CYS A 125 23.72 -6.89 -2.48
C CYS A 125 23.73 -6.81 -0.96
N ASN A 126 22.59 -7.09 -0.30
CA ASN A 126 22.51 -7.11 1.15
C ASN A 126 23.41 -8.18 1.76
N HIS A 127 23.43 -9.39 1.18
CA HIS A 127 24.33 -10.47 1.60
C HIS A 127 25.80 -10.10 1.39
N HIS A 128 26.15 -9.56 0.22
CA HIS A 128 27.52 -9.13 -0.09
C HIS A 128 28.02 -8.03 0.86
N LYS A 129 27.16 -7.06 1.17
CA LYS A 129 27.48 -5.99 2.13
C LYS A 129 27.71 -6.52 3.54
N GLY A 130 26.84 -7.40 4.03
CA GLY A 130 26.90 -7.91 5.39
C GLY A 130 26.97 -6.78 6.42
N SER A 131 27.99 -6.81 7.29
CA SER A 131 28.23 -5.79 8.32
C SER A 131 29.17 -4.66 7.90
N LYS A 132 29.54 -4.58 6.63
CA LYS A 132 30.44 -3.53 6.12
C LYS A 132 29.66 -2.23 5.91
N LEU A 133 30.36 -1.10 6.04
CA LEU A 133 29.84 0.19 5.59
C LEU A 133 29.92 0.24 4.06
N MET A 134 28.77 0.45 3.43
CA MET A 134 28.68 0.64 1.98
C MET A 134 27.74 1.84 1.71
N ARG A 135 28.19 2.74 0.84
CA ARG A 135 27.40 3.93 0.50
C ARG A 135 26.28 3.56 -0.48
N PRO A 136 25.02 3.81 -0.16
CA PRO A 136 23.92 3.64 -1.11
C PRO A 136 23.90 4.77 -2.16
N LYS A 137 23.25 4.56 -3.29
CA LYS A 137 23.00 5.56 -4.33
C LYS A 137 22.37 6.83 -3.74
N ASN A 138 21.28 6.66 -3.01
CA ASN A 138 20.60 7.75 -2.32
C ASN A 138 20.75 7.58 -0.81
N LEU A 139 21.06 8.67 -0.13
CA LEU A 139 21.13 8.66 1.34
C LEU A 139 19.74 8.38 1.92
N PRO A 140 19.66 7.55 2.97
CA PRO A 140 18.41 7.26 3.61
C PRO A 140 17.78 8.53 4.21
N HIS A 141 16.48 8.68 3.99
CA HIS A 141 15.71 9.82 4.48
C HIS A 141 14.27 9.42 4.77
N ARG A 142 13.58 10.19 5.59
CA ARG A 142 12.15 10.02 5.83
C ARG A 142 11.37 10.59 4.64
N PRO A 143 10.50 9.78 3.98
CA PRO A 143 9.73 10.29 2.86
C PRO A 143 8.60 11.22 3.33
N GLU A 144 8.31 12.23 2.54
CA GLU A 144 7.09 13.02 2.70
C GLU A 144 5.87 12.26 2.20
N TYR A 145 4.75 12.40 2.92
CA TYR A 145 3.51 11.66 2.62
C TYR A 145 3.04 11.85 1.18
N TYR A 146 2.95 13.09 0.71
CA TYR A 146 2.45 13.37 -0.65
C TYR A 146 3.38 12.86 -1.76
N ASN A 147 4.69 12.96 -1.56
CA ASN A 147 5.68 12.42 -2.49
C ASN A 147 5.54 10.91 -2.62
N LEU A 148 5.34 10.22 -1.50
CA LEU A 148 5.15 8.77 -1.50
C LEU A 148 3.82 8.35 -2.14
N VAL A 149 2.73 9.10 -1.90
CA VAL A 149 1.44 8.89 -2.56
C VAL A 149 1.54 9.08 -4.08
N ASN A 150 2.28 10.09 -4.53
CA ASN A 150 2.49 10.31 -5.97
C ASN A 150 3.30 9.19 -6.61
N LYS A 151 4.34 8.69 -5.93
CA LYS A 151 5.09 7.51 -6.36
C LYS A 151 4.19 6.27 -6.43
N TRP A 152 3.37 6.04 -5.41
CA TRP A 152 2.41 4.93 -5.38
C TRP A 152 1.45 4.96 -6.57
N LYS A 153 0.90 6.13 -6.91
CA LYS A 153 0.02 6.31 -8.07
C LYS A 153 0.69 6.08 -9.42
N GLY A 154 2.01 6.26 -9.49
CA GLY A 154 2.81 6.04 -10.70
C GLY A 154 3.24 4.59 -10.92
N LEU A 155 3.06 3.70 -9.93
CA LEU A 155 3.43 2.30 -10.07
C LEU A 155 2.31 1.50 -10.75
N PRO A 156 2.66 0.50 -11.59
CA PRO A 156 1.71 -0.48 -12.05
C PRO A 156 1.26 -1.32 -10.83
N PHE A 157 0.01 -1.22 -10.45
CA PHE A 157 -0.56 -2.07 -9.41
C PHE A 157 -1.89 -2.66 -9.87
N THR A 158 -2.11 -3.91 -9.51
CA THR A 158 -3.38 -4.57 -9.78
C THR A 158 -4.34 -4.27 -8.64
N VAL A 159 -5.44 -3.63 -8.96
CA VAL A 159 -6.53 -3.43 -8.01
C VAL A 159 -7.30 -4.73 -7.89
N LYS A 160 -7.51 -5.23 -6.67
CA LYS A 160 -8.23 -6.49 -6.42
C LYS A 160 -9.65 -6.50 -6.98
N GLN A 161 -10.26 -5.34 -7.15
CA GLN A 161 -11.63 -5.16 -7.63
C GLN A 161 -11.66 -3.97 -8.59
N GLU A 162 -12.11 -4.20 -9.81
CA GLU A 162 -12.16 -3.17 -10.86
C GLU A 162 -12.99 -1.96 -10.44
N SER A 163 -14.07 -2.18 -9.70
CA SER A 163 -14.94 -1.13 -9.19
C SER A 163 -14.24 -0.12 -8.27
N TRP A 164 -13.08 -0.48 -7.67
CA TRP A 164 -12.30 0.42 -6.82
C TRP A 164 -11.55 1.50 -7.60
N ASN A 165 -11.29 1.28 -8.90
CA ASN A 165 -10.49 2.18 -9.74
C ASN A 165 -11.04 3.61 -9.74
N LYS A 166 -12.36 3.77 -9.79
CA LYS A 166 -13.02 5.09 -9.78
C LYS A 166 -12.76 5.89 -8.49
N TYR A 167 -12.55 5.21 -7.36
CA TYR A 167 -12.27 5.85 -6.07
C TYR A 167 -10.77 6.09 -5.84
N LEU A 168 -9.92 5.36 -6.53
CA LEU A 168 -8.47 5.46 -6.39
C LEU A 168 -7.86 6.48 -7.37
N GLY A 169 -8.66 6.97 -8.32
CA GLY A 169 -8.20 7.90 -9.36
C GLY A 169 -7.22 7.27 -10.35
N VAL A 170 -7.37 5.96 -10.60
CA VAL A 170 -6.43 5.14 -11.39
C VAL A 170 -6.84 4.99 -12.85
N GLU A 171 -7.93 5.64 -13.28
CA GLU A 171 -8.47 5.55 -14.66
C GLU A 171 -7.44 5.82 -15.77
N LYS A 172 -6.32 6.49 -15.46
CA LYS A 172 -5.24 6.77 -16.44
C LYS A 172 -4.17 5.69 -16.55
N LEU A 173 -4.10 4.71 -15.66
CA LEU A 173 -3.00 3.74 -15.60
C LEU A 173 -3.24 2.47 -16.40
N VAL A 174 -4.49 2.06 -16.62
CA VAL A 174 -4.83 0.89 -17.45
C VAL A 174 -4.44 1.12 -18.92
N ALA A 175 -4.46 2.37 -19.41
CA ALA A 175 -4.04 2.70 -20.76
C ALA A 175 -2.51 2.65 -20.98
N TRP A 176 -1.71 2.66 -19.93
CA TRP A 176 -0.23 2.66 -20.04
C TRP A 176 0.36 1.26 -20.05
N VAL A 177 -0.23 0.33 -19.30
CA VAL A 177 0.19 -1.09 -19.28
C VAL A 177 -0.11 -1.77 -20.63
N ALA A 178 -1.18 -1.37 -21.32
CA ALA A 178 -1.49 -1.85 -22.67
C ALA A 178 -0.48 -1.36 -23.76
N LYS A 179 0.31 -0.32 -23.47
CA LYS A 179 1.35 0.19 -24.42
C LYS A 179 2.73 -0.43 -24.22
N LEU A 180 2.97 -1.16 -23.14
CA LEU A 180 4.25 -1.86 -22.90
C LEU A 180 4.20 -3.37 -23.24
N ALA A 181 3.05 -3.86 -23.72
CA ALA A 181 2.85 -5.25 -24.12
C ALA A 181 2.88 -5.46 -25.66
N PHE A 182 3.52 -4.54 -26.41
CA PHE A 182 3.83 -4.73 -27.84
C PHE A 182 5.30 -4.36 -28.11
#